data_96e927c737cc7517d9ea2b300f27fbf9
#
_entry.id   96e927c737cc7517d9ea2b300f27fbf9
#
_cell.length_a   1.000
_cell.length_b   1.000
_cell.length_c   1.000
_cell.angle_alpha   90.00
_cell.angle_beta   90.00
_cell.angle_gamma   90.00
#
_symmetry.space_group_name_H-M   'P 1'
#
loop_
_entity.id
_entity.type
_entity.pdbx_description
1 polymer ?
#
loop_
_entity_poly.entity_id
_entity_poly.type
_entity_poly.pdbx_seq_one_letter_code
_entity_poly.pdbx_strand_id
1 'polypeptide(L)'
;MPRIPRGTLRSVHHRAAVVVACLSSALLGPAPGGAQTITPRTVPVLMSHQFDILPSDRSGMAGVSIALDDALLDPFVNPAKATRNRQGLLSIAPFFHSMSESRGGGRTLPISASGSFGNWAAGGLVALQQLDRAQLGFNTPTSERTASNRYLSGILARNLGDGLSLGASAYWAELGAEQGIDQMYAGSDRIQQAGSAADLRIGMTKEWFGNRVFEALLLRSRFDMTHDVHFPEFQQWTPTGNIIVSPERSESHRDHTVRWGAHSEYSQPIGTEGWRIGFLGTVNRLSHPKIPDYRLNDVPTVPRDPGHTWGYNAGVGLSKTSGGSTFGIDVVLEPMYSTTWAEAANDTLTTSGQTIPRGDHTVDNRFRFSNSQVRVGFGHDWPAAADSSSGIGIQLGLGLNAVQYRLWQTDLVRDTSRVQDEHWMEWTPTLGFRWRGPVAEFRYTLSLTCGGGGECLGCPFACGDDVSIAPPPAPGGVIAAPTAALRFRGGRVTTHRLAFSLRIR
;
A
#
# COMPACT_ATOMS: atom_id res chain seq x y z
N MET A 1 -36.65 47.65 -9.99
CA MET A 1 -36.64 46.16 -9.79
C MET A 1 -35.93 45.53 -11.00
N PRO A 2 -34.73 45.02 -10.86
CA PRO A 2 -34.04 44.34 -11.95
C PRO A 2 -34.41 42.84 -11.98
N ARG A 3 -34.71 42.34 -13.16
CA ARG A 3 -35.07 40.93 -13.43
C ARG A 3 -33.80 40.05 -13.38
N ILE A 4 -33.83 39.01 -12.53
CA ILE A 4 -32.77 37.96 -12.43
C ILE A 4 -32.95 36.99 -13.61
N PRO A 5 -31.90 36.65 -14.35
CA PRO A 5 -31.99 35.67 -15.45
C PRO A 5 -32.08 34.22 -14.89
N ARG A 6 -33.13 33.52 -15.31
CA ARG A 6 -33.52 32.15 -14.90
C ARG A 6 -32.68 31.01 -15.57
N GLY A 7 -31.47 31.30 -16.08
CA GLY A 7 -30.77 30.36 -16.96
C GLY A 7 -29.70 29.46 -16.31
N THR A 8 -29.23 29.73 -15.09
CA THR A 8 -27.99 29.10 -14.55
C THR A 8 -28.21 27.88 -13.66
N LEU A 9 -29.42 27.60 -13.20
CA LEU A 9 -29.69 26.46 -12.29
C LEU A 9 -29.84 25.08 -12.98
N ARG A 10 -30.16 25.03 -14.28
CA ARG A 10 -30.37 23.76 -14.99
C ARG A 10 -29.06 23.02 -15.36
N SER A 11 -27.94 23.74 -15.53
CA SER A 11 -26.66 23.10 -15.96
C SER A 11 -25.90 22.38 -14.84
N VAL A 12 -26.11 22.79 -13.58
CA VAL A 12 -25.45 22.18 -12.42
C VAL A 12 -26.08 20.84 -12.05
N HIS A 13 -27.42 20.74 -12.17
CA HIS A 13 -28.14 19.48 -11.88
C HIS A 13 -27.86 18.36 -12.89
N HIS A 14 -27.63 18.69 -14.18
CA HIS A 14 -27.30 17.68 -15.18
C HIS A 14 -25.88 17.09 -14.99
N ARG A 15 -24.91 17.91 -14.55
CA ARG A 15 -23.54 17.42 -14.31
C ARG A 15 -23.42 16.58 -13.05
N ALA A 16 -24.15 16.92 -12.00
CA ALA A 16 -24.20 16.10 -10.78
C ALA A 16 -24.92 14.75 -11.01
N ALA A 17 -25.96 14.73 -11.80
CA ALA A 17 -26.69 13.51 -12.14
C ALA A 17 -25.87 12.53 -12.98
N VAL A 18 -25.00 13.00 -13.90
CA VAL A 18 -24.10 12.16 -14.70
C VAL A 18 -23.02 11.52 -13.84
N VAL A 19 -22.44 12.25 -12.88
CA VAL A 19 -21.43 11.70 -11.96
C VAL A 19 -22.05 10.66 -11.02
N VAL A 20 -23.24 10.87 -10.51
CA VAL A 20 -23.97 9.91 -9.67
C VAL A 20 -24.42 8.70 -10.48
N ALA A 21 -24.82 8.85 -11.74
CA ALA A 21 -25.19 7.75 -12.64
C ALA A 21 -23.98 6.90 -13.03
N CYS A 22 -22.80 7.49 -13.23
CA CYS A 22 -21.56 6.74 -13.47
C CYS A 22 -21.10 5.96 -12.24
N LEU A 23 -21.29 6.51 -11.02
CA LEU A 23 -20.99 5.82 -9.77
C LEU A 23 -21.99 4.67 -9.48
N SER A 24 -23.27 4.84 -9.82
CA SER A 24 -24.30 3.83 -9.59
C SER A 24 -24.17 2.64 -10.55
N SER A 25 -23.73 2.86 -11.80
CA SER A 25 -23.47 1.78 -12.76
C SER A 25 -22.21 0.97 -12.42
N ALA A 26 -21.23 1.54 -11.70
CA ALA A 26 -20.06 0.82 -11.20
C ALA A 26 -20.39 -0.13 -10.02
N LEU A 27 -21.53 0.06 -9.35
CA LEU A 27 -21.96 -0.72 -8.18
C LEU A 27 -22.82 -1.95 -8.53
N LEU A 28 -23.25 -2.12 -9.79
CA LEU A 28 -24.23 -3.13 -10.21
C LEU A 28 -23.69 -4.19 -11.21
N GLY A 29 -22.38 -4.26 -11.42
CA GLY A 29 -21.76 -5.28 -12.28
C GLY A 29 -21.64 -6.65 -11.59
N PRO A 30 -21.81 -7.78 -12.32
CA PRO A 30 -21.62 -9.12 -11.76
C PRO A 30 -20.17 -9.33 -11.33
N ALA A 31 -19.99 -10.02 -10.21
CA ALA A 31 -18.70 -10.27 -9.60
C ALA A 31 -17.87 -11.27 -10.44
N PRO A 32 -16.73 -10.90 -11.01
CA PRO A 32 -15.75 -11.82 -11.51
C PRO A 32 -14.66 -12.12 -10.50
N GLY A 33 -14.09 -13.29 -10.59
CA GLY A 33 -13.16 -13.90 -9.68
C GLY A 33 -11.85 -13.18 -9.45
N GLY A 34 -11.28 -13.45 -8.30
CA GLY A 34 -10.26 -12.71 -7.60
C GLY A 34 -8.97 -12.34 -8.33
N ALA A 35 -8.54 -11.12 -8.15
CA ALA A 35 -7.19 -10.67 -8.44
C ALA A 35 -6.49 -10.21 -7.17
N GLN A 36 -5.22 -10.49 -7.12
CA GLN A 36 -4.32 -10.05 -6.07
C GLN A 36 -3.72 -8.71 -6.47
N THR A 37 -3.89 -7.72 -5.61
CA THR A 37 -3.29 -6.40 -5.78
C THR A 37 -1.88 -6.42 -5.18
N ILE A 38 -0.87 -6.41 -6.03
CA ILE A 38 0.52 -6.31 -5.61
C ILE A 38 1.06 -4.99 -6.13
N THR A 39 1.38 -4.12 -5.20
CA THR A 39 1.98 -2.84 -5.53
C THR A 39 3.38 -2.79 -4.96
N PRO A 40 4.44 -2.93 -5.77
CA PRO A 40 5.77 -2.54 -5.34
C PRO A 40 5.74 -1.03 -5.09
N ARG A 41 5.93 -0.61 -3.85
CA ARG A 41 5.84 0.80 -3.48
C ARG A 41 7.20 1.33 -3.09
N THR A 42 7.58 2.44 -3.70
CA THR A 42 8.83 3.16 -3.42
C THR A 42 8.63 4.31 -2.43
N VAL A 43 7.40 4.56 -2.01
CA VAL A 43 7.06 5.60 -1.03
C VAL A 43 7.57 5.21 0.37
N PRO A 44 8.08 6.14 1.19
CA PRO A 44 8.63 5.85 2.52
C PRO A 44 7.60 5.44 3.58
N VAL A 45 6.39 5.06 3.17
CA VAL A 45 5.32 4.54 4.02
C VAL A 45 5.09 3.08 3.65
N LEU A 46 5.02 2.22 4.66
CA LEU A 46 4.59 0.83 4.47
C LEU A 46 3.12 0.84 4.03
N MET A 47 2.87 0.56 2.76
CA MET A 47 1.55 0.70 2.18
C MET A 47 1.08 -0.62 1.56
N SER A 48 0.88 -1.64 2.37
CA SER A 48 -0.13 -2.65 2.10
C SER A 48 -1.41 -2.27 2.86
N HIS A 49 -2.57 -2.84 2.51
CA HIS A 49 -3.78 -2.63 3.32
C HIS A 49 -3.54 -3.03 4.78
N GLN A 50 -2.69 -4.02 5.02
CA GLN A 50 -2.27 -4.45 6.34
C GLN A 50 -1.63 -3.32 7.17
N PHE A 51 -0.77 -2.53 6.55
CA PHE A 51 -0.04 -1.44 7.22
C PHE A 51 -0.71 -0.08 7.08
N ASP A 52 -1.90 -0.03 6.52
CA ASP A 52 -2.69 1.18 6.37
C ASP A 52 -3.46 1.52 7.66
N ILE A 53 -2.69 1.57 8.76
CA ILE A 53 -3.17 1.78 10.12
C ILE A 53 -3.25 3.26 10.52
N LEU A 54 -2.75 4.16 9.68
CA LEU A 54 -2.66 5.58 10.00
C LEU A 54 -3.99 6.28 9.69
N PRO A 55 -4.47 7.16 10.58
CA PRO A 55 -5.64 7.98 10.30
C PRO A 55 -5.32 9.01 9.21
N SER A 56 -6.32 9.40 8.42
CA SER A 56 -6.18 10.40 7.36
C SER A 56 -7.45 11.22 7.18
N ASP A 57 -7.28 12.52 6.93
CA ASP A 57 -8.35 13.45 6.57
C ASP A 57 -8.75 13.35 5.10
N ARG A 58 -7.91 12.74 4.27
CA ARG A 58 -8.04 12.72 2.80
C ARG A 58 -8.35 11.34 2.23
N SER A 59 -8.63 10.35 3.08
CA SER A 59 -8.96 8.98 2.62
C SER A 59 -10.14 8.98 1.63
N GLY A 60 -11.17 9.79 1.87
CA GLY A 60 -12.32 9.91 0.97
C GLY A 60 -12.02 10.65 -0.34
N MET A 61 -10.87 11.33 -0.43
CA MET A 61 -10.34 11.98 -1.63
C MET A 61 -9.24 11.15 -2.31
N ALA A 62 -9.30 9.82 -2.19
CA ALA A 62 -8.27 8.89 -2.68
C ALA A 62 -6.85 9.17 -2.14
N GLY A 63 -6.73 9.87 -1.02
CA GLY A 63 -5.43 10.17 -0.41
C GLY A 63 -4.59 11.19 -1.18
N VAL A 64 -5.21 12.14 -1.90
CA VAL A 64 -4.50 13.29 -2.51
C VAL A 64 -3.75 14.05 -1.43
N SER A 65 -2.45 14.30 -1.60
CA SER A 65 -1.57 14.78 -0.53
C SER A 65 -0.47 15.76 -0.97
N ILE A 66 0.01 15.75 -2.23
CA ILE A 66 1.21 16.51 -2.62
C ILE A 66 1.04 18.03 -2.49
N ALA A 67 -0.14 18.55 -2.74
CA ALA A 67 -0.44 19.97 -2.59
C ALA A 67 -1.52 20.24 -1.53
N LEU A 68 -1.83 19.26 -0.69
CA LEU A 68 -2.83 19.32 0.37
C LEU A 68 -2.27 18.73 1.66
N ASP A 69 -2.37 19.48 2.75
CA ASP A 69 -2.01 18.98 4.08
C ASP A 69 -3.07 18.01 4.61
N ASP A 70 -2.63 16.98 5.34
CA ASP A 70 -3.46 16.03 6.07
C ASP A 70 -3.06 16.05 7.55
N ALA A 71 -3.85 16.75 8.36
CA ALA A 71 -3.52 17.00 9.77
C ALA A 71 -3.42 15.72 10.61
N LEU A 72 -4.06 14.63 10.19
CA LEU A 72 -4.00 13.34 10.90
C LEU A 72 -2.83 12.49 10.43
N LEU A 73 -2.60 12.42 9.12
CA LEU A 73 -1.59 11.54 8.53
C LEU A 73 -0.19 12.14 8.55
N ASP A 74 -0.08 13.42 8.21
CA ASP A 74 1.19 14.12 8.01
C ASP A 74 2.21 13.97 9.15
N PRO A 75 1.82 14.05 10.46
CA PRO A 75 2.76 13.86 11.56
C PRO A 75 3.41 12.47 11.58
N PHE A 76 2.72 11.44 11.08
CA PHE A 76 3.26 10.08 11.01
C PHE A 76 4.11 9.85 9.77
N VAL A 77 3.92 10.63 8.72
CA VAL A 77 4.76 10.60 7.51
C VAL A 77 6.05 11.38 7.74
N ASN A 78 5.94 12.68 8.08
CA ASN A 78 7.07 13.54 8.42
C ASN A 78 6.88 14.05 9.86
N PRO A 79 7.65 13.54 10.83
CA PRO A 79 7.45 13.86 12.24
C PRO A 79 7.58 15.37 12.56
N ALA A 80 8.30 16.15 11.76
CA ALA A 80 8.40 17.59 11.93
C ALA A 80 7.05 18.32 11.78
N LYS A 81 6.11 17.75 10.98
CA LYS A 81 4.76 18.30 10.80
C LYS A 81 3.90 18.22 12.06
N ALA A 82 4.29 17.44 13.06
CA ALA A 82 3.56 17.38 14.33
C ALA A 82 3.49 18.74 15.03
N THR A 83 4.46 19.64 14.80
CA THR A 83 4.48 21.00 15.35
C THR A 83 3.36 21.92 14.83
N ARG A 84 2.69 21.53 13.73
CA ARG A 84 1.54 22.25 13.16
C ARG A 84 0.26 22.01 13.96
N ASN A 85 0.17 20.86 14.65
CA ASN A 85 -0.99 20.48 15.47
C ASN A 85 -0.91 21.16 16.85
N ARG A 86 -1.43 22.39 16.96
CA ARG A 86 -1.39 23.18 18.21
C ARG A 86 -2.38 22.68 19.27
N GLN A 87 -3.39 21.93 18.89
CA GLN A 87 -4.39 21.37 19.81
C GLN A 87 -4.10 19.89 20.04
N GLY A 88 -4.36 19.41 21.25
CA GLY A 88 -4.35 18.00 21.54
C GLY A 88 -5.42 17.29 20.71
N LEU A 89 -5.09 16.13 20.16
CA LEU A 89 -6.00 15.30 19.38
C LEU A 89 -5.90 13.86 19.87
N LEU A 90 -7.04 13.26 20.20
CA LEU A 90 -7.18 11.81 20.40
C LEU A 90 -8.03 11.26 19.26
N SER A 91 -7.57 10.20 18.62
CA SER A 91 -8.31 9.57 17.52
C SER A 91 -8.37 8.06 17.66
N ILE A 92 -9.52 7.49 17.36
CA ILE A 92 -9.76 6.04 17.24
C ILE A 92 -10.28 5.82 15.84
N ALA A 93 -9.60 4.99 15.04
CA ALA A 93 -9.89 4.87 13.62
C ALA A 93 -10.00 3.41 13.15
N PRO A 94 -11.05 2.65 13.59
CA PRO A 94 -11.22 1.27 13.16
C PRO A 94 -11.32 1.16 11.64
N PHE A 95 -10.68 0.14 11.14
CA PHE A 95 -10.51 -0.12 9.73
C PHE A 95 -10.80 -1.59 9.44
N PHE A 96 -11.60 -1.85 8.40
CA PHE A 96 -12.00 -3.18 7.96
C PHE A 96 -11.75 -3.29 6.47
N HIS A 97 -11.16 -4.37 6.04
CA HIS A 97 -11.05 -4.69 4.62
C HIS A 97 -11.40 -6.15 4.35
N SER A 98 -11.98 -6.42 3.21
CA SER A 98 -12.30 -7.75 2.74
C SER A 98 -11.92 -7.91 1.27
N MET A 99 -11.38 -9.06 0.93
CA MET A 99 -11.08 -9.44 -0.45
C MET A 99 -12.19 -10.31 -1.01
N SER A 100 -12.51 -10.14 -2.28
CA SER A 100 -13.48 -11.00 -2.97
C SER A 100 -13.09 -12.47 -2.90
N GLU A 101 -14.08 -13.36 -3.02
CA GLU A 101 -13.90 -14.82 -3.04
C GLU A 101 -13.23 -15.41 -1.77
N SER A 102 -13.49 -14.81 -0.62
CA SER A 102 -12.92 -15.28 0.65
C SER A 102 -11.39 -15.40 0.67
N ARG A 103 -10.70 -14.55 -0.12
CA ARG A 103 -9.23 -14.54 -0.23
C ARG A 103 -8.54 -13.78 0.88
N GLY A 104 -9.22 -13.53 1.97
CA GLY A 104 -8.70 -12.88 3.14
C GLY A 104 -9.37 -11.54 3.42
N GLY A 105 -8.77 -10.82 4.33
CA GLY A 105 -9.26 -9.56 4.84
C GLY A 105 -8.60 -9.20 6.15
N GLY A 106 -9.12 -8.19 6.81
CA GLY A 106 -8.60 -7.82 8.11
C GLY A 106 -9.42 -6.76 8.79
N ARG A 107 -9.20 -6.65 10.09
CA ARG A 107 -9.76 -5.63 10.97
C ARG A 107 -8.67 -5.07 11.85
N THR A 108 -8.60 -3.75 11.91
CA THR A 108 -7.56 -3.05 12.65
C THR A 108 -8.19 -1.97 13.50
N LEU A 109 -7.72 -1.83 14.73
CA LEU A 109 -8.14 -0.80 15.67
C LEU A 109 -6.93 0.07 16.03
N PRO A 110 -6.64 1.13 15.29
CA PRO A 110 -5.65 2.12 15.67
C PRO A 110 -6.25 3.14 16.65
N ILE A 111 -5.44 3.50 17.62
CA ILE A 111 -5.68 4.57 18.58
C ILE A 111 -4.47 5.47 18.57
N SER A 112 -4.66 6.76 18.31
CA SER A 112 -3.58 7.73 18.25
C SER A 112 -3.87 8.94 19.12
N ALA A 113 -2.80 9.53 19.67
CA ALA A 113 -2.87 10.80 20.38
C ALA A 113 -1.71 11.68 19.95
N SER A 114 -1.95 12.98 19.84
CA SER A 114 -0.91 13.97 19.55
C SER A 114 -1.23 15.29 20.25
N GLY A 115 -0.21 16.08 20.54
CA GLY A 115 -0.39 17.39 21.14
C GLY A 115 0.92 18.19 21.15
N SER A 116 0.81 19.50 21.40
CA SER A 116 1.96 20.40 21.50
C SER A 116 2.03 21.05 22.88
N PHE A 117 3.25 21.32 23.34
CA PHE A 117 3.58 21.97 24.60
C PHE A 117 4.78 22.91 24.39
N GLY A 118 4.51 24.20 24.43
CA GLY A 118 5.49 25.22 24.07
C GLY A 118 5.96 25.05 22.61
N ASN A 119 7.26 24.91 22.41
CA ASN A 119 7.86 24.69 21.09
C ASN A 119 7.97 23.19 20.70
N TRP A 120 7.51 22.29 21.57
CA TRP A 120 7.55 20.86 21.34
C TRP A 120 6.19 20.32 20.92
N ALA A 121 6.21 19.26 20.14
CA ALA A 121 5.06 18.44 19.85
C ALA A 121 5.42 16.97 20.02
N ALA A 122 4.50 16.20 20.55
CA ALA A 122 4.64 14.76 20.69
C ALA A 122 3.37 14.06 20.26
N GLY A 123 3.51 12.81 19.85
CA GLY A 123 2.37 11.96 19.48
C GLY A 123 2.74 10.50 19.48
N GLY A 124 1.73 9.67 19.40
CA GLY A 124 1.90 8.23 19.30
C GLY A 124 0.66 7.54 18.76
N LEU A 125 0.86 6.30 18.34
CA LEU A 125 -0.19 5.43 17.85
C LEU A 125 0.07 4.02 18.36
N VAL A 126 -0.99 3.34 18.79
CA VAL A 126 -1.01 1.90 19.01
C VAL A 126 -2.10 1.31 18.13
N ALA A 127 -1.87 0.12 17.56
CA ALA A 127 -2.89 -0.57 16.82
C ALA A 127 -2.84 -2.08 17.07
N LEU A 128 -4.03 -2.68 17.12
CA LEU A 128 -4.23 -4.12 17.11
C LEU A 128 -4.90 -4.50 15.80
N GLN A 129 -4.38 -5.54 15.16
CA GLN A 129 -4.91 -6.02 13.89
C GLN A 129 -5.13 -7.52 13.96
N GLN A 130 -6.20 -7.96 13.32
CA GLN A 130 -6.44 -9.35 12.97
C GLN A 130 -6.54 -9.47 11.46
N LEU A 131 -5.79 -10.40 10.89
CA LEU A 131 -5.85 -10.74 9.48
C LEU A 131 -6.56 -12.09 9.33
N ASP A 132 -7.50 -12.14 8.40
CA ASP A 132 -8.22 -13.35 8.03
C ASP A 132 -7.49 -14.00 6.86
N ARG A 133 -7.23 -15.30 6.95
CA ARG A 133 -6.57 -16.09 5.89
C ARG A 133 -7.50 -16.39 4.73
N ALA A 134 -6.93 -16.55 3.55
CA ALA A 134 -7.66 -16.98 2.38
C ALA A 134 -8.18 -18.41 2.54
N GLN A 135 -9.45 -18.63 2.18
CA GLN A 135 -9.98 -19.97 2.01
C GLN A 135 -9.70 -20.42 0.57
N LEU A 136 -8.53 -21.00 0.35
CA LEU A 136 -8.18 -21.58 -0.95
C LEU A 136 -8.89 -22.93 -1.06
N GLY A 137 -9.91 -23.00 -1.91
CA GLY A 137 -10.85 -24.10 -2.02
C GLY A 137 -10.28 -25.43 -2.52
N PHE A 138 -9.59 -26.16 -1.70
CA PHE A 138 -9.42 -27.60 -1.79
C PHE A 138 -9.43 -28.16 -0.37
N ASN A 139 -10.55 -28.71 0.06
CA ASN A 139 -10.84 -29.68 1.11
C ASN A 139 -9.96 -29.79 2.38
N THR A 140 -8.99 -28.92 2.60
CA THR A 140 -8.19 -28.86 3.81
C THR A 140 -8.61 -27.68 4.65
N PRO A 141 -9.28 -27.89 5.80
CA PRO A 141 -9.54 -26.82 6.74
C PRO A 141 -8.20 -26.38 7.33
N THR A 142 -7.74 -25.16 7.00
CA THR A 142 -6.65 -24.52 7.74
C THR A 142 -7.04 -24.42 9.20
N SER A 143 -6.19 -24.92 10.10
CA SER A 143 -6.46 -25.00 11.54
C SER A 143 -6.57 -23.63 12.22
N GLU A 144 -5.95 -22.59 11.64
CA GLU A 144 -5.97 -21.22 12.14
C GLU A 144 -6.45 -20.26 11.05
N ARG A 145 -7.63 -19.65 11.27
CA ARG A 145 -8.26 -18.76 10.31
C ARG A 145 -7.86 -17.30 10.46
N THR A 146 -7.34 -16.91 11.61
CA THR A 146 -6.97 -15.53 11.92
C THR A 146 -5.63 -15.47 12.64
N ALA A 147 -4.85 -14.44 12.36
CA ALA A 147 -3.63 -14.13 13.07
C ALA A 147 -3.57 -12.65 13.46
N SER A 148 -2.80 -12.31 14.48
CA SER A 148 -2.81 -11.00 15.09
C SER A 148 -1.48 -10.30 14.92
N ASN A 149 -1.54 -8.99 14.64
CA ASN A 149 -0.40 -8.07 14.61
C ASN A 149 -0.59 -6.95 15.62
N ARG A 150 0.51 -6.41 16.13
CA ARG A 150 0.55 -5.28 17.05
C ARG A 150 1.47 -4.21 16.50
N TYR A 151 1.06 -2.96 16.63
CA TYR A 151 1.77 -1.81 16.09
C TYR A 151 1.93 -0.74 17.14
N LEU A 152 3.09 -0.10 17.17
CA LEU A 152 3.43 1.01 18.02
C LEU A 152 4.17 2.07 17.22
N SER A 153 3.80 3.34 17.38
CA SER A 153 4.54 4.47 16.81
C SER A 153 4.65 5.60 17.82
N GLY A 154 5.79 6.28 17.83
CA GLY A 154 6.04 7.46 18.65
C GLY A 154 6.66 8.58 17.82
N ILE A 155 6.27 9.83 18.09
CA ILE A 155 6.72 11.04 17.41
C ILE A 155 7.15 12.06 18.43
N LEU A 156 8.27 12.73 18.17
CA LEU A 156 8.72 13.90 18.90
C LEU A 156 9.22 14.95 17.89
N ALA A 157 8.75 16.19 18.02
CA ALA A 157 9.15 17.28 17.15
C ALA A 157 9.36 18.58 17.93
N ARG A 158 10.13 19.50 17.34
CA ARG A 158 10.40 20.82 17.91
C ARG A 158 10.34 21.90 16.84
N ASN A 159 9.63 22.97 17.14
CA ASN A 159 9.67 24.20 16.38
C ASN A 159 10.90 25.01 16.83
N LEU A 160 11.80 25.33 15.91
CA LEU A 160 13.05 26.05 16.15
C LEU A 160 12.92 27.56 15.90
N GLY A 161 11.75 28.03 15.50
CA GLY A 161 11.51 29.42 15.10
C GLY A 161 11.68 29.62 13.59
N ASP A 162 11.30 30.80 13.11
CA ASP A 162 11.40 31.22 11.70
C ASP A 162 10.78 30.20 10.72
N GLY A 163 9.73 29.49 11.14
CA GLY A 163 9.05 28.46 10.34
C GLY A 163 9.87 27.18 10.14
N LEU A 164 10.96 26.97 10.87
CA LEU A 164 11.75 25.73 10.84
C LEU A 164 11.31 24.79 11.96
N SER A 165 11.00 23.56 11.61
CA SER A 165 10.73 22.47 12.57
C SER A 165 11.55 21.24 12.24
N LEU A 166 11.97 20.53 13.28
CA LEU A 166 12.62 19.21 13.19
C LEU A 166 11.82 18.20 13.98
N GLY A 167 11.85 16.94 13.54
CA GLY A 167 11.17 15.86 14.25
C GLY A 167 11.82 14.52 14.01
N ALA A 168 11.57 13.61 14.95
CA ALA A 168 11.96 12.22 14.85
C ALA A 168 10.76 11.33 15.18
N SER A 169 10.68 10.17 14.56
CA SER A 169 9.70 9.15 14.89
C SER A 169 10.30 7.76 14.83
N ALA A 170 9.71 6.87 15.63
CA ALA A 170 9.99 5.46 15.62
C ALA A 170 8.67 4.70 15.48
N TYR A 171 8.70 3.66 14.65
CA TYR A 171 7.61 2.73 14.47
C TYR A 171 8.14 1.32 14.68
N TRP A 172 7.32 0.48 15.30
CA TRP A 172 7.60 -0.93 15.51
C TRP A 172 6.32 -1.74 15.36
N ALA A 173 6.44 -2.93 14.77
CA ALA A 173 5.37 -3.89 14.66
C ALA A 173 5.84 -5.29 15.04
N GLU A 174 5.02 -6.00 15.80
CA GLU A 174 5.10 -7.45 15.99
C GLU A 174 4.10 -8.09 15.04
N LEU A 175 4.57 -8.97 14.18
CA LEU A 175 3.80 -9.56 13.10
C LEU A 175 3.61 -11.06 13.34
N GLY A 176 2.36 -11.47 13.54
CA GLY A 176 1.94 -12.87 13.54
C GLY A 176 1.36 -13.31 12.20
N ALA A 177 1.14 -12.36 11.28
CA ALA A 177 0.67 -12.63 9.93
C ALA A 177 1.11 -11.55 8.95
N GLU A 178 1.27 -11.97 7.70
CA GLU A 178 1.44 -11.11 6.54
C GLU A 178 0.34 -11.41 5.52
N GLN A 179 -0.27 -10.34 5.00
CA GLN A 179 -1.38 -10.43 4.06
C GLN A 179 -0.95 -11.04 2.73
N GLY A 180 -1.70 -12.03 2.24
CA GLY A 180 -1.46 -12.64 0.94
C GLY A 180 -0.49 -13.84 0.95
N ILE A 181 0.09 -14.17 2.10
CA ILE A 181 1.00 -15.32 2.23
C ILE A 181 0.33 -16.65 1.89
N ASP A 182 -0.95 -16.81 2.24
CA ASP A 182 -1.71 -18.02 1.92
C ASP A 182 -1.76 -18.32 0.42
N GLN A 183 -1.68 -17.28 -0.40
CA GLN A 183 -1.71 -17.43 -1.86
C GLN A 183 -0.34 -17.84 -2.41
N MET A 184 0.76 -17.49 -1.74
CA MET A 184 2.10 -17.93 -2.12
C MET A 184 2.31 -19.41 -1.84
N TYR A 185 1.69 -19.91 -0.78
CA TYR A 185 1.83 -21.29 -0.33
C TYR A 185 0.53 -22.08 -0.50
N ALA A 186 -0.07 -21.92 -1.69
CA ALA A 186 -1.28 -22.64 -2.04
C ALA A 186 -1.09 -24.16 -1.92
N GLY A 187 -2.05 -24.85 -1.30
CA GLY A 187 -1.98 -26.29 -1.03
C GLY A 187 -1.38 -26.65 0.34
N SER A 188 -0.88 -25.68 1.11
CA SER A 188 -0.53 -25.91 2.52
C SER A 188 -1.77 -26.00 3.40
N ASP A 189 -1.71 -26.78 4.45
CA ASP A 189 -2.76 -26.90 5.47
C ASP A 189 -2.44 -26.06 6.71
N ARG A 190 -1.18 -25.70 6.93
CA ARG A 190 -0.76 -24.88 8.05
C ARG A 190 0.35 -23.92 7.64
N ILE A 191 0.22 -22.65 8.03
CA ILE A 191 1.24 -21.63 7.92
C ILE A 191 1.37 -20.93 9.26
N GLN A 192 2.53 -21.05 9.90
CA GLN A 192 2.87 -20.29 11.11
C GLN A 192 3.78 -19.13 10.72
N GLN A 193 3.51 -17.97 11.28
CA GLN A 193 4.23 -16.75 10.93
C GLN A 193 4.69 -16.04 12.19
N ALA A 194 5.92 -15.53 12.17
CA ALA A 194 6.45 -14.70 13.24
C ALA A 194 7.44 -13.69 12.65
N GLY A 195 7.28 -12.43 13.01
CA GLY A 195 8.16 -11.40 12.49
C GLY A 195 8.04 -10.06 13.16
N SER A 196 8.76 -9.09 12.62
CA SER A 196 8.73 -7.71 13.08
C SER A 196 9.03 -6.74 11.96
N ALA A 197 8.51 -5.52 12.10
CA ALA A 197 8.91 -4.39 11.28
C ALA A 197 9.31 -3.22 12.16
N ALA A 198 10.34 -2.48 11.77
CA ALA A 198 10.78 -1.27 12.44
C ALA A 198 11.08 -0.17 11.42
N ASP A 199 10.75 1.07 11.75
CA ASP A 199 11.00 2.24 10.91
C ASP A 199 11.44 3.40 11.82
N LEU A 200 12.53 4.05 11.44
CA LEU A 200 13.06 5.24 12.10
C LEU A 200 13.08 6.39 11.09
N ARG A 201 12.59 7.56 11.48
CA ARG A 201 12.52 8.73 10.61
C ARG A 201 13.08 9.96 11.31
N ILE A 202 13.76 10.79 10.52
CA ILE A 202 14.16 12.15 10.90
C ILE A 202 13.61 13.07 9.83
N GLY A 203 12.75 14.01 10.23
CA GLY A 203 12.08 14.93 9.34
C GLY A 203 12.41 16.40 9.64
N MET A 204 12.31 17.20 8.61
CA MET A 204 12.43 18.66 8.66
C MET A 204 11.28 19.28 7.86
N THR A 205 10.76 20.40 8.35
CA THR A 205 9.88 21.29 7.59
C THR A 205 10.39 22.71 7.66
N LYS A 206 10.34 23.43 6.55
CA LYS A 206 10.60 24.86 6.48
C LYS A 206 9.43 25.57 5.83
N GLU A 207 8.81 26.46 6.57
CA GLU A 207 7.72 27.32 6.10
C GLU A 207 8.24 28.74 5.90
N TRP A 208 7.94 29.33 4.74
CA TRP A 208 8.30 30.72 4.44
C TRP A 208 7.05 31.59 4.38
N PHE A 209 7.27 32.87 4.46
CA PHE A 209 6.23 33.85 4.18
C PHE A 209 5.57 33.57 2.80
N GLY A 210 4.27 33.73 2.71
CA GLY A 210 3.50 33.38 1.51
C GLY A 210 3.13 31.90 1.39
N ASN A 211 3.09 31.16 2.51
CA ASN A 211 2.62 29.77 2.58
C ASN A 211 3.40 28.79 1.68
N ARG A 212 4.66 29.08 1.41
CA ARG A 212 5.57 28.14 0.76
C ARG A 212 6.13 27.19 1.79
N VAL A 213 6.17 25.90 1.47
CA VAL A 213 6.61 24.84 2.39
C VAL A 213 7.62 23.95 1.68
N PHE A 214 8.72 23.66 2.35
CA PHE A 214 9.66 22.61 1.98
C PHE A 214 9.75 21.58 3.09
N GLU A 215 9.82 20.32 2.70
CA GLU A 215 9.93 19.18 3.58
C GLU A 215 11.08 18.30 3.15
N ALA A 216 11.76 17.73 4.13
CA ALA A 216 12.76 16.69 3.91
C ALA A 216 12.62 15.61 4.98
N LEU A 217 12.87 14.37 4.59
CA LEU A 217 12.76 13.20 5.44
C LEU A 217 13.84 12.20 5.09
N LEU A 218 14.51 11.68 6.11
CA LEU A 218 15.37 10.50 6.02
C LEU A 218 14.72 9.37 6.79
N LEU A 219 14.78 8.17 6.24
CA LEU A 219 14.25 6.98 6.89
C LEU A 219 15.19 5.79 6.79
N ARG A 220 15.13 4.95 7.82
CA ARG A 220 15.66 3.60 7.82
C ARG A 220 14.58 2.65 8.30
N SER A 221 14.27 1.62 7.52
CA SER A 221 13.35 0.58 7.94
C SER A 221 13.97 -0.81 7.83
N ARG A 222 13.46 -1.71 8.64
CA ARG A 222 13.80 -3.13 8.63
C ARG A 222 12.51 -3.94 8.71
N PHE A 223 12.43 -4.97 7.92
CA PHE A 223 11.36 -5.95 7.92
C PHE A 223 11.98 -7.34 8.05
N ASP A 224 11.50 -8.12 9.01
CA ASP A 224 11.88 -9.51 9.24
C ASP A 224 10.62 -10.34 9.39
N MET A 225 10.52 -11.46 8.67
CA MET A 225 9.39 -12.38 8.77
C MET A 225 9.84 -13.80 8.51
N THR A 226 9.35 -14.74 9.31
CA THR A 226 9.53 -16.18 9.10
C THR A 226 8.17 -16.80 8.82
N HIS A 227 8.13 -17.69 7.85
CA HIS A 227 6.95 -18.45 7.44
C HIS A 227 7.32 -19.95 7.53
N ASP A 228 6.74 -20.66 8.50
CA ASP A 228 6.84 -22.11 8.61
C ASP A 228 5.59 -22.72 8.00
N VAL A 229 5.76 -23.37 6.87
CA VAL A 229 4.69 -23.86 5.99
C VAL A 229 4.69 -25.37 6.00
N HIS A 230 3.54 -25.97 6.23
CA HIS A 230 3.33 -27.41 6.18
C HIS A 230 2.43 -27.76 5.00
N PHE A 231 2.88 -28.69 4.17
CA PHE A 231 2.13 -29.27 3.07
C PHE A 231 1.81 -30.73 3.40
N PRO A 232 0.52 -31.11 3.43
CA PRO A 232 0.13 -32.50 3.64
C PRO A 232 0.49 -33.37 2.44
N GLU A 233 0.52 -34.67 2.60
CA GLU A 233 0.61 -35.59 1.48
C GLU A 233 -0.56 -35.34 0.51
N PHE A 234 -0.25 -35.23 -0.76
CA PHE A 234 -1.23 -35.00 -1.82
C PHE A 234 -1.08 -36.03 -2.93
N GLN A 235 -2.19 -36.64 -3.31
CA GLN A 235 -2.25 -37.61 -4.41
C GLN A 235 -3.07 -37.06 -5.56
N GLN A 236 -2.51 -37.04 -6.74
CA GLN A 236 -3.18 -36.60 -7.96
C GLN A 236 -3.23 -37.69 -9.02
N TRP A 237 -4.41 -37.98 -9.52
CA TRP A 237 -4.57 -38.86 -10.69
C TRP A 237 -4.24 -38.08 -11.96
N THR A 238 -3.34 -38.64 -12.78
CA THR A 238 -3.07 -38.11 -14.11
C THR A 238 -4.16 -38.59 -15.09
N PRO A 239 -4.38 -37.90 -16.22
CA PRO A 239 -5.27 -38.35 -17.27
C PRO A 239 -4.89 -39.74 -17.84
N THR A 240 -3.65 -40.18 -17.66
CA THR A 240 -3.13 -41.47 -18.10
C THR A 240 -3.33 -42.58 -17.06
N GLY A 241 -3.99 -42.28 -15.91
CA GLY A 241 -4.26 -43.26 -14.85
C GLY A 241 -3.13 -43.47 -13.85
N ASN A 242 -2.05 -42.74 -13.96
CA ASN A 242 -0.97 -42.80 -12.98
C ASN A 242 -1.29 -41.91 -11.75
N ILE A 243 -0.83 -42.31 -10.57
CA ILE A 243 -0.92 -41.51 -9.35
C ILE A 243 0.40 -40.79 -9.16
N ILE A 244 0.37 -39.46 -9.09
CA ILE A 244 1.48 -38.65 -8.63
C ILE A 244 1.25 -38.43 -7.13
N VAL A 245 2.20 -38.85 -6.30
CA VAL A 245 2.19 -38.63 -4.84
C VAL A 245 3.21 -37.54 -4.54
N SER A 246 2.72 -36.41 -3.98
CA SER A 246 3.58 -35.43 -3.35
C SER A 246 3.66 -35.76 -1.85
N PRO A 247 4.83 -36.12 -1.31
CA PRO A 247 4.95 -36.48 0.09
C PRO A 247 4.69 -35.27 1.01
N GLU A 248 4.29 -35.56 2.23
CA GLU A 248 4.21 -34.57 3.31
C GLU A 248 5.57 -33.88 3.46
N ARG A 249 5.56 -32.55 3.62
CA ARG A 249 6.78 -31.76 3.81
C ARG A 249 6.51 -30.49 4.62
N SER A 250 7.54 -30.04 5.32
CA SER A 250 7.58 -28.74 5.98
C SER A 250 8.68 -27.87 5.41
N GLU A 251 8.38 -26.60 5.21
CA GLU A 251 9.28 -25.61 4.65
C GLU A 251 9.35 -24.40 5.57
N SER A 252 10.55 -23.84 5.78
CA SER A 252 10.72 -22.59 6.54
C SER A 252 11.31 -21.52 5.62
N HIS A 253 10.58 -20.42 5.49
CA HIS A 253 10.97 -19.28 4.67
C HIS A 253 11.19 -18.07 5.55
N ARG A 254 12.22 -17.30 5.26
CA ARG A 254 12.54 -16.10 6.03
C ARG A 254 12.72 -14.91 5.10
N ASP A 255 12.02 -13.82 5.37
CA ASP A 255 12.19 -12.53 4.71
C ASP A 255 12.99 -11.60 5.60
N HIS A 256 13.97 -10.93 5.03
CA HIS A 256 14.71 -9.87 5.68
C HIS A 256 14.99 -8.77 4.67
N THR A 257 14.49 -7.58 4.93
CA THR A 257 14.70 -6.43 4.06
C THR A 257 15.08 -5.21 4.88
N VAL A 258 16.17 -4.57 4.51
CA VAL A 258 16.61 -3.29 5.06
C VAL A 258 16.43 -2.22 3.99
N ARG A 259 15.76 -1.13 4.34
CA ARG A 259 15.54 0.02 3.46
C ARG A 259 16.14 1.28 4.06
N TRP A 260 16.83 2.04 3.21
CA TRP A 260 17.18 3.42 3.43
C TRP A 260 16.42 4.28 2.43
N GLY A 261 15.87 5.39 2.88
CA GLY A 261 15.12 6.30 2.03
C GLY A 261 15.39 7.75 2.36
N ALA A 262 15.31 8.58 1.32
CA ALA A 262 15.27 10.02 1.43
C ALA A 262 14.09 10.54 0.62
N HIS A 263 13.33 11.47 1.21
CA HIS A 263 12.17 12.09 0.60
C HIS A 263 12.24 13.60 0.75
N SER A 264 11.80 14.32 -0.25
CA SER A 264 11.61 15.77 -0.21
C SER A 264 10.32 16.17 -0.90
N GLU A 265 9.68 17.20 -0.37
CA GLU A 265 8.48 17.79 -0.95
C GLU A 265 8.58 19.31 -0.89
N TYR A 266 8.08 19.98 -1.93
CA TYR A 266 7.96 21.43 -1.98
C TYR A 266 6.58 21.81 -2.47
N SER A 267 5.90 22.72 -1.77
CA SER A 267 4.61 23.23 -2.21
C SER A 267 4.51 24.75 -2.04
N GLN A 268 3.76 25.38 -2.96
CA GLN A 268 3.54 26.82 -2.94
C GLN A 268 2.15 27.19 -3.49
N PRO A 269 1.57 28.32 -3.05
CA PRO A 269 0.39 28.90 -3.68
C PRO A 269 0.70 29.36 -5.10
N ILE A 270 -0.33 29.33 -5.97
CA ILE A 270 -0.30 29.88 -7.32
C ILE A 270 -1.45 30.90 -7.44
N GLY A 271 -1.11 32.14 -7.78
CA GLY A 271 -2.12 33.19 -7.88
C GLY A 271 -2.82 33.50 -6.56
N THR A 272 -4.05 34.01 -6.62
CA THR A 272 -4.80 34.52 -5.46
C THR A 272 -6.05 33.69 -5.12
N GLU A 273 -6.41 32.69 -5.94
CA GLU A 273 -7.71 31.98 -5.84
C GLU A 273 -7.66 30.67 -5.06
N GLY A 274 -6.70 30.49 -4.14
CA GLY A 274 -6.60 29.28 -3.32
C GLY A 274 -6.01 28.06 -4.04
N TRP A 275 -5.36 28.27 -5.19
CA TRP A 275 -4.59 27.23 -5.87
C TRP A 275 -3.25 27.00 -5.21
N ARG A 276 -2.80 25.75 -5.17
CA ARG A 276 -1.44 25.33 -4.77
C ARG A 276 -0.90 24.31 -5.74
N ILE A 277 0.42 24.36 -5.95
CA ILE A 277 1.16 23.32 -6.64
C ILE A 277 2.18 22.71 -5.67
N GLY A 278 2.41 21.42 -5.80
CA GLY A 278 3.42 20.69 -5.03
C GLY A 278 4.24 19.77 -5.92
N PHE A 279 5.46 19.50 -5.49
CA PHE A 279 6.41 18.58 -6.13
C PHE A 279 7.00 17.68 -5.06
N LEU A 280 7.11 16.40 -5.34
CA LEU A 280 7.82 15.46 -4.48
C LEU A 280 8.89 14.68 -5.22
N GLY A 281 9.92 14.31 -4.48
CA GLY A 281 10.95 13.39 -4.90
C GLY A 281 11.32 12.43 -3.78
N THR A 282 11.46 11.15 -4.11
CA THR A 282 11.86 10.11 -3.17
C THR A 282 12.90 9.20 -3.80
N VAL A 283 13.86 8.78 -3.02
CA VAL A 283 14.79 7.71 -3.38
C VAL A 283 14.84 6.68 -2.26
N ASN A 284 14.74 5.40 -2.60
CA ASN A 284 14.85 4.29 -1.68
C ASN A 284 15.88 3.28 -2.20
N ARG A 285 16.71 2.79 -1.29
CA ARG A 285 17.56 1.63 -1.52
C ARG A 285 17.10 0.51 -0.59
N LEU A 286 16.69 -0.62 -1.16
CA LEU A 286 16.36 -1.83 -0.44
C LEU A 286 17.50 -2.84 -0.62
N SER A 287 17.88 -3.49 0.47
CA SER A 287 18.83 -4.60 0.47
C SER A 287 18.06 -5.84 0.91
N HIS A 288 18.13 -6.88 0.10
CA HIS A 288 17.58 -8.19 0.38
C HIS A 288 18.80 -9.11 0.66
N PRO A 289 19.28 -9.21 1.92
CA PRO A 289 20.40 -10.08 2.21
C PRO A 289 20.01 -11.53 1.94
N LYS A 290 20.99 -12.35 1.59
CA LYS A 290 20.82 -13.78 1.47
C LYS A 290 20.19 -14.30 2.75
N ILE A 291 19.05 -14.93 2.61
CA ILE A 291 18.42 -15.64 3.70
C ILE A 291 18.78 -17.10 3.52
N PRO A 292 19.61 -17.66 4.39
CA PRO A 292 19.79 -19.08 4.42
C PRO A 292 18.46 -19.72 4.77
N ASP A 293 18.21 -20.87 4.23
CA ASP A 293 17.28 -21.83 4.76
C ASP A 293 15.86 -21.82 4.21
N TYR A 294 15.78 -22.01 2.90
CA TYR A 294 14.74 -22.84 2.36
C TYR A 294 15.21 -24.29 2.45
N ARG A 295 14.60 -25.10 3.31
CA ARG A 295 15.01 -26.49 3.51
C ARG A 295 13.83 -27.42 3.30
N LEU A 296 14.05 -28.44 2.49
CA LEU A 296 13.19 -29.61 2.41
C LEU A 296 13.97 -30.78 3.00
N ASN A 297 13.54 -31.33 4.16
CA ASN A 297 14.23 -32.41 4.86
C ASN A 297 15.72 -32.10 5.08
N ASP A 298 16.04 -30.91 5.59
CA ASP A 298 17.41 -30.40 5.80
C ASP A 298 18.26 -30.21 4.52
N VAL A 299 17.69 -30.41 3.34
CA VAL A 299 18.36 -30.14 2.07
C VAL A 299 17.94 -28.76 1.56
N PRO A 300 18.87 -27.82 1.28
CA PRO A 300 18.54 -26.55 0.64
C PRO A 300 17.95 -26.82 -0.76
N THR A 301 16.70 -26.36 -1.00
CA THR A 301 16.01 -26.67 -2.26
C THR A 301 15.89 -25.47 -3.20
N VAL A 302 15.42 -24.35 -2.72
CA VAL A 302 15.33 -23.12 -3.51
C VAL A 302 15.71 -21.95 -2.60
N PRO A 303 16.89 -21.36 -2.76
CA PRO A 303 17.22 -20.15 -2.02
C PRO A 303 16.30 -19.02 -2.47
N ARG A 304 15.82 -18.18 -1.53
CA ARG A 304 15.22 -16.91 -1.90
C ARG A 304 16.29 -16.04 -2.53
N ASP A 305 15.88 -15.27 -3.53
CA ASP A 305 16.79 -14.45 -4.30
C ASP A 305 17.32 -13.28 -3.43
N PRO A 306 18.58 -13.32 -2.97
CA PRO A 306 19.20 -12.14 -2.40
C PRO A 306 19.30 -11.06 -3.48
N GLY A 307 19.48 -9.80 -3.07
CA GLY A 307 19.61 -8.74 -4.05
C GLY A 307 19.53 -7.34 -3.48
N HIS A 308 19.40 -6.40 -4.39
CA HIS A 308 19.18 -5.02 -4.04
C HIS A 308 18.24 -4.34 -5.03
N THR A 309 17.52 -3.33 -4.52
CA THR A 309 16.54 -2.59 -5.30
C THR A 309 16.74 -1.10 -5.08
N TRP A 310 16.68 -0.33 -6.14
CA TRP A 310 16.57 1.12 -6.14
C TRP A 310 15.19 1.52 -6.62
N GLY A 311 14.48 2.30 -5.79
CA GLY A 311 13.17 2.84 -6.12
C GLY A 311 13.17 4.36 -6.04
N TYR A 312 12.51 4.99 -6.99
CA TYR A 312 12.40 6.43 -7.10
C TYR A 312 10.94 6.84 -7.23
N ASN A 313 10.55 7.96 -6.62
CA ASN A 313 9.27 8.60 -6.89
C ASN A 313 9.52 10.03 -7.34
N ALA A 314 8.84 10.44 -8.39
CA ALA A 314 8.74 11.83 -8.79
C ALA A 314 7.27 12.17 -8.96
N GLY A 315 6.79 13.19 -8.25
CA GLY A 315 5.37 13.52 -8.23
C GLY A 315 5.11 15.01 -8.36
N VAL A 316 3.96 15.32 -8.91
CA VAL A 316 3.38 16.66 -8.97
C VAL A 316 1.95 16.62 -8.50
N GLY A 317 1.57 17.60 -7.68
CA GLY A 317 0.21 17.78 -7.18
C GLY A 317 -0.30 19.19 -7.46
N LEU A 318 -1.58 19.29 -7.72
CA LEU A 318 -2.30 20.54 -7.86
C LEU A 318 -3.55 20.49 -6.98
N SER A 319 -3.80 21.54 -6.22
CA SER A 319 -5.01 21.64 -5.40
C SER A 319 -5.65 23.01 -5.49
N LYS A 320 -6.95 23.04 -5.18
CA LYS A 320 -7.71 24.29 -4.99
C LYS A 320 -8.59 24.18 -3.75
N THR A 321 -8.51 25.18 -2.88
CA THR A 321 -9.41 25.28 -1.72
C THR A 321 -10.12 26.63 -1.77
N SER A 322 -11.46 26.62 -1.83
CA SER A 322 -12.29 27.83 -1.90
C SER A 322 -13.71 27.56 -1.44
N GLY A 323 -14.26 28.41 -0.57
CA GLY A 323 -15.67 28.38 -0.18
C GLY A 323 -16.14 27.05 0.42
N GLY A 324 -15.29 26.38 1.24
CA GLY A 324 -15.61 25.07 1.82
C GLY A 324 -15.33 23.88 0.89
N SER A 325 -15.05 24.14 -0.40
CA SER A 325 -14.69 23.11 -1.38
C SER A 325 -13.18 22.92 -1.46
N THR A 326 -12.74 21.68 -1.57
CA THR A 326 -11.36 21.30 -1.81
C THR A 326 -11.32 20.35 -3.00
N PHE A 327 -10.45 20.63 -3.96
CA PHE A 327 -10.12 19.77 -5.09
C PHE A 327 -8.63 19.47 -5.05
N GLY A 328 -8.24 18.28 -5.47
CA GLY A 328 -6.84 17.93 -5.64
C GLY A 328 -6.63 16.87 -6.70
N ILE A 329 -5.47 16.92 -7.32
CA ILE A 329 -4.97 15.90 -8.24
C ILE A 329 -3.48 15.71 -7.99
N ASP A 330 -3.05 14.45 -7.86
CA ASP A 330 -1.65 14.04 -7.79
C ASP A 330 -1.32 13.09 -8.93
N VAL A 331 -0.14 13.26 -9.51
CA VAL A 331 0.47 12.32 -10.46
C VAL A 331 1.84 11.97 -9.93
N VAL A 332 2.10 10.66 -9.74
CA VAL A 332 3.38 10.14 -9.24
C VAL A 332 3.89 9.08 -10.22
N LEU A 333 5.15 9.20 -10.60
CA LEU A 333 5.90 8.18 -11.34
C LEU A 333 6.79 7.45 -10.36
N GLU A 334 6.80 6.13 -10.42
CA GLU A 334 7.50 5.25 -9.47
C GLU A 334 8.39 4.23 -10.21
N PRO A 335 9.46 4.68 -10.90
CA PRO A 335 10.41 3.76 -11.50
C PRO A 335 11.20 3.01 -10.43
N MET A 336 11.40 1.70 -10.64
CA MET A 336 12.17 0.87 -9.73
C MET A 336 13.06 -0.08 -10.52
N TYR A 337 14.27 -0.32 -10.01
CA TYR A 337 15.27 -1.21 -10.60
C TYR A 337 15.70 -2.21 -9.53
N SER A 338 15.51 -3.49 -9.80
CA SER A 338 15.88 -4.57 -8.89
C SER A 338 16.79 -5.56 -9.57
N THR A 339 17.80 -6.00 -8.83
CA THR A 339 18.66 -7.12 -9.21
C THR A 339 18.61 -8.11 -8.07
N THR A 340 18.18 -9.33 -8.37
CA THR A 340 18.17 -10.46 -7.45
C THR A 340 18.82 -11.65 -8.11
N TRP A 341 19.33 -12.60 -7.31
CA TRP A 341 19.95 -13.81 -7.82
C TRP A 341 19.70 -14.97 -6.89
N ALA A 342 19.75 -16.18 -7.42
CA ALA A 342 19.80 -17.41 -6.64
C ALA A 342 21.22 -17.96 -6.66
N GLU A 343 21.64 -18.60 -5.57
CA GLU A 343 22.98 -19.20 -5.44
C GLU A 343 22.89 -20.72 -5.29
N ALA A 344 23.95 -21.42 -5.74
CA ALA A 344 24.08 -22.85 -5.55
C ALA A 344 24.25 -23.20 -4.07
N ALA A 345 23.32 -23.98 -3.53
CA ALA A 345 23.41 -24.49 -2.16
C ALA A 345 24.56 -25.53 -2.00
N ASN A 346 24.80 -26.29 -3.05
CA ASN A 346 25.89 -27.27 -3.20
C ASN A 346 26.42 -27.13 -4.63
N ASP A 347 27.56 -27.79 -4.92
CA ASP A 347 28.06 -27.89 -6.27
C ASP A 347 26.96 -28.45 -7.19
N THR A 348 26.57 -27.66 -8.18
CA THR A 348 25.42 -27.92 -9.04
C THR A 348 25.86 -28.18 -10.48
N LEU A 349 25.47 -29.29 -11.03
CA LEU A 349 25.78 -29.64 -12.42
C LEU A 349 24.82 -28.95 -13.36
N THR A 350 25.33 -28.23 -14.36
CA THR A 350 24.54 -27.60 -15.41
C THR A 350 24.10 -28.62 -16.46
N THR A 351 23.10 -28.26 -17.29
CA THR A 351 22.68 -29.09 -18.42
C THR A 351 23.77 -29.28 -19.47
N SER A 352 24.75 -28.37 -19.56
CA SER A 352 25.93 -28.49 -20.42
C SER A 352 27.07 -29.31 -19.82
N GLY A 353 26.91 -29.85 -18.60
CA GLY A 353 27.90 -30.66 -17.90
C GLY A 353 28.97 -29.86 -17.16
N GLN A 354 28.80 -28.55 -17.01
CA GLN A 354 29.69 -27.72 -16.20
C GLN A 354 29.22 -27.74 -14.73
N THR A 355 30.15 -27.54 -13.80
CA THR A 355 29.81 -27.46 -12.38
C THR A 355 29.78 -25.99 -11.94
N ILE A 356 28.68 -25.57 -11.36
CA ILE A 356 28.56 -24.30 -10.63
C ILE A 356 28.91 -24.57 -9.18
N PRO A 357 30.01 -23.99 -8.64
CA PRO A 357 30.41 -24.20 -7.24
C PRO A 357 29.35 -23.68 -6.26
N ARG A 358 29.33 -24.24 -5.06
CA ARG A 358 28.51 -23.76 -3.97
C ARG A 358 28.74 -22.26 -3.71
N GLY A 359 27.68 -21.47 -3.68
CA GLY A 359 27.69 -20.04 -3.43
C GLY A 359 27.76 -19.18 -4.70
N ASP A 360 28.05 -19.79 -5.86
CA ASP A 360 27.97 -19.08 -7.13
C ASP A 360 26.53 -18.98 -7.64
N HIS A 361 26.29 -18.04 -8.56
CA HIS A 361 24.94 -17.77 -9.07
C HIS A 361 24.42 -18.95 -9.91
N THR A 362 23.17 -19.32 -9.68
CA THR A 362 22.41 -20.28 -10.49
C THR A 362 21.37 -19.62 -11.36
N VAL A 363 20.80 -18.48 -10.87
CA VAL A 363 19.82 -17.69 -11.61
C VAL A 363 20.10 -16.22 -11.34
N ASP A 364 20.10 -15.40 -12.40
CA ASP A 364 20.17 -13.95 -12.31
C ASP A 364 18.86 -13.34 -12.79
N ASN A 365 18.31 -12.41 -11.99
CA ASN A 365 17.09 -11.66 -12.30
C ASN A 365 17.37 -10.17 -12.32
N ARG A 366 16.89 -9.48 -13.35
CA ARG A 366 16.87 -8.03 -13.43
C ARG A 366 15.46 -7.57 -13.69
N PHE A 367 14.94 -6.72 -12.81
CA PHE A 367 13.61 -6.11 -12.96
C PHE A 367 13.76 -4.62 -13.24
N ARG A 368 12.94 -4.14 -14.15
CA ARG A 368 12.68 -2.71 -14.34
C ARG A 368 11.19 -2.48 -14.24
N PHE A 369 10.77 -1.77 -13.19
CA PHE A 369 9.41 -1.32 -13.02
C PHE A 369 9.22 0.09 -13.56
N SER A 370 8.04 0.35 -14.11
CA SER A 370 7.59 1.66 -14.58
C SER A 370 6.18 1.90 -14.06
N ASN A 371 6.08 2.06 -12.73
CA ASN A 371 4.80 2.26 -12.07
C ASN A 371 4.38 3.72 -12.14
N SER A 372 3.07 3.95 -12.18
CA SER A 372 2.52 5.31 -12.10
C SER A 372 1.23 5.31 -11.27
N GLN A 373 1.01 6.40 -10.58
CA GLN A 373 -0.16 6.60 -9.75
C GLN A 373 -0.79 7.95 -10.07
N VAL A 374 -2.12 7.96 -10.24
CA VAL A 374 -2.93 9.18 -10.37
C VAL A 374 -4.00 9.15 -9.30
N ARG A 375 -4.15 10.25 -8.58
CA ARG A 375 -5.20 10.44 -7.58
C ARG A 375 -5.95 11.71 -7.90
N VAL A 376 -7.27 11.64 -7.86
CA VAL A 376 -8.16 12.81 -8.01
C VAL A 376 -9.13 12.80 -6.85
N GLY A 377 -9.29 13.94 -6.20
CA GLY A 377 -10.16 14.07 -5.05
C GLY A 377 -10.93 15.38 -5.05
N PHE A 378 -12.16 15.31 -4.55
CA PHE A 378 -13.01 16.45 -4.29
C PHE A 378 -13.65 16.31 -2.91
N GLY A 379 -13.69 17.40 -2.16
CA GLY A 379 -14.37 17.48 -0.88
C GLY A 379 -15.18 18.78 -0.78
N HIS A 380 -16.29 18.71 -0.07
CA HIS A 380 -17.07 19.91 0.27
C HIS A 380 -17.59 19.83 1.69
N ASP A 381 -17.38 20.91 2.44
CA ASP A 381 -17.83 21.06 3.81
C ASP A 381 -18.92 22.14 3.87
N TRP A 382 -20.05 21.78 4.49
CA TRP A 382 -21.14 22.69 4.80
C TRP A 382 -21.07 23.04 6.29
N PRO A 383 -20.81 24.30 6.65
CA PRO A 383 -20.91 24.73 8.06
C PRO A 383 -22.35 24.65 8.53
N ALA A 384 -22.57 24.19 9.75
CA ALA A 384 -23.93 24.05 10.31
C ALA A 384 -24.55 25.37 10.80
N ALA A 385 -23.73 26.39 11.07
CA ALA A 385 -24.11 27.73 11.52
C ALA A 385 -23.04 28.75 11.08
N ALA A 386 -23.29 30.04 11.38
CA ALA A 386 -22.28 31.09 11.18
C ALA A 386 -20.97 30.85 11.96
N ASP A 387 -21.02 30.00 12.99
CA ASP A 387 -19.85 29.42 13.65
C ASP A 387 -19.36 28.21 12.87
N SER A 388 -18.18 28.33 12.25
CA SER A 388 -17.52 27.30 11.42
C SER A 388 -17.03 26.06 12.18
N SER A 389 -17.31 25.96 13.48
CA SER A 389 -16.85 24.87 14.36
C SER A 389 -17.63 23.56 14.14
N SER A 390 -18.85 23.64 13.59
CA SER A 390 -19.72 22.49 13.33
C SER A 390 -20.12 22.41 11.86
N GLY A 391 -20.28 21.21 11.35
CA GLY A 391 -20.68 21.03 9.95
C GLY A 391 -20.67 19.57 9.50
N ILE A 392 -21.09 19.38 8.27
CA ILE A 392 -21.01 18.10 7.57
C ILE A 392 -20.16 18.26 6.32
N GLY A 393 -19.54 17.19 5.86
CA GLY A 393 -18.75 17.19 4.63
C GLY A 393 -18.87 15.89 3.88
N ILE A 394 -18.68 15.97 2.57
CA ILE A 394 -18.61 14.83 1.67
C ILE A 394 -17.29 14.89 0.91
N GLN A 395 -16.67 13.74 0.70
CA GLN A 395 -15.47 13.56 -0.10
C GLN A 395 -15.72 12.51 -1.17
N LEU A 396 -15.20 12.75 -2.35
CA LEU A 396 -15.19 11.82 -3.47
C LEU A 396 -13.75 11.72 -4.00
N GLY A 397 -13.32 10.53 -4.35
CA GLY A 397 -12.00 10.34 -4.90
C GLY A 397 -11.92 9.17 -5.87
N LEU A 398 -10.89 9.20 -6.68
CA LEU A 398 -10.50 8.13 -7.58
C LEU A 398 -8.98 7.99 -7.58
N GLY A 399 -8.50 6.83 -7.16
CA GLY A 399 -7.12 6.41 -7.29
C GLY A 399 -6.97 5.51 -8.50
N LEU A 400 -5.92 5.71 -9.28
CA LEU A 400 -5.47 4.86 -10.36
C LEU A 400 -4.04 4.47 -10.09
N ASN A 401 -3.73 3.18 -10.17
CA ASN A 401 -2.38 2.67 -9.98
C ASN A 401 -2.06 1.72 -11.13
N ALA A 402 -1.12 2.10 -11.99
CA ALA A 402 -0.63 1.26 -13.06
C ALA A 402 0.74 0.70 -12.67
N VAL A 403 0.85 -0.62 -12.69
CA VAL A 403 2.09 -1.34 -12.42
C VAL A 403 2.52 -2.02 -13.72
N GLN A 404 3.75 -1.79 -14.10
CA GLN A 404 4.37 -2.41 -15.26
C GLN A 404 5.80 -2.79 -14.93
N TYR A 405 6.20 -4.02 -15.25
CA TYR A 405 7.60 -4.39 -15.18
C TYR A 405 8.05 -5.24 -16.35
N ARG A 406 9.37 -5.19 -16.57
CA ARG A 406 10.09 -6.11 -17.43
C ARG A 406 11.11 -6.87 -16.59
N LEU A 407 11.08 -8.20 -16.69
CA LEU A 407 12.03 -9.12 -16.10
C LEU A 407 12.93 -9.67 -17.21
N TRP A 408 14.24 -9.59 -16.99
CA TRP A 408 15.25 -10.39 -17.68
C TRP A 408 15.77 -11.42 -16.69
N GLN A 409 15.63 -12.69 -17.04
CA GLN A 409 16.10 -13.79 -16.21
C GLN A 409 17.07 -14.65 -17.02
N THR A 410 18.21 -15.02 -16.42
CA THR A 410 19.17 -15.99 -16.93
C THR A 410 19.26 -17.14 -15.95
N ASP A 411 18.95 -18.35 -16.40
CA ASP A 411 19.11 -19.61 -15.65
C ASP A 411 20.42 -20.26 -16.10
N LEU A 412 21.44 -20.16 -15.25
CA LEU A 412 22.79 -20.66 -15.52
C LEU A 412 22.87 -22.19 -15.40
N VAL A 413 21.94 -22.82 -14.66
CA VAL A 413 21.86 -24.27 -14.55
C VAL A 413 21.35 -24.90 -15.84
N ARG A 414 20.29 -24.27 -16.42
CA ARG A 414 19.66 -24.76 -17.66
C ARG A 414 20.23 -24.14 -18.92
N ASP A 415 21.15 -23.17 -18.79
CA ASP A 415 21.69 -22.38 -19.89
C ASP A 415 20.59 -21.73 -20.76
N THR A 416 19.61 -21.13 -20.10
CA THR A 416 18.47 -20.48 -20.75
C THR A 416 18.29 -19.06 -20.29
N SER A 417 17.72 -18.23 -21.17
CA SER A 417 17.35 -16.85 -20.85
C SER A 417 15.93 -16.58 -21.29
N ARG A 418 15.22 -15.76 -20.51
CA ARG A 418 13.87 -15.31 -20.87
C ARG A 418 13.67 -13.82 -20.56
N VAL A 419 12.75 -13.23 -21.28
CA VAL A 419 12.24 -11.88 -21.01
C VAL A 419 10.74 -11.99 -20.76
N GLN A 420 10.25 -11.32 -19.72
CA GLN A 420 8.84 -11.30 -19.36
C GLN A 420 8.40 -9.87 -19.11
N ASP A 421 7.38 -9.43 -19.81
CA ASP A 421 6.72 -8.13 -19.63
C ASP A 421 5.37 -8.35 -18.97
N GLU A 422 5.10 -7.64 -17.89
CA GLU A 422 3.84 -7.73 -17.16
C GLU A 422 3.30 -6.33 -16.86
N HIS A 423 1.98 -6.20 -16.91
CA HIS A 423 1.31 -4.96 -16.56
C HIS A 423 -0.09 -5.22 -16.01
N TRP A 424 -0.51 -4.38 -15.07
CA TRP A 424 -1.87 -4.36 -14.54
C TRP A 424 -2.26 -2.96 -14.05
N MET A 425 -3.54 -2.76 -13.88
CA MET A 425 -4.11 -1.50 -13.41
C MET A 425 -5.07 -1.74 -12.25
N GLU A 426 -5.00 -0.89 -11.26
CA GLU A 426 -5.90 -0.87 -10.10
C GLU A 426 -6.68 0.44 -10.10
N TRP A 427 -7.98 0.35 -9.82
CA TRP A 427 -8.90 1.46 -9.69
C TRP A 427 -9.46 1.48 -8.28
N THR A 428 -9.41 2.62 -7.63
CA THR A 428 -9.88 2.77 -6.26
C THR A 428 -10.81 3.99 -6.14
N PRO A 429 -12.09 3.88 -6.54
CA PRO A 429 -13.08 4.87 -6.17
C PRO A 429 -13.25 4.93 -4.64
N THR A 430 -13.40 6.13 -4.11
CA THR A 430 -13.56 6.41 -2.69
C THR A 430 -14.71 7.35 -2.44
N LEU A 431 -15.42 7.12 -1.33
CA LEU A 431 -16.49 7.97 -0.84
C LEU A 431 -16.24 8.25 0.65
N GLY A 432 -16.21 9.51 1.03
CA GLY A 432 -16.03 9.96 2.41
C GLY A 432 -17.23 10.76 2.91
N PHE A 433 -17.59 10.55 4.16
CA PHE A 433 -18.54 11.39 4.92
C PHE A 433 -17.82 11.90 6.17
N ARG A 434 -18.05 13.17 6.51
CA ARG A 434 -17.53 13.82 7.70
C ARG A 434 -18.64 14.56 8.44
N TRP A 435 -18.70 14.36 9.74
CA TRP A 435 -19.44 15.18 10.65
C TRP A 435 -18.50 15.83 11.65
N ARG A 436 -18.57 17.13 11.82
CA ARG A 436 -17.76 17.91 12.73
C ARG A 436 -18.66 18.60 13.75
N GLY A 437 -18.36 18.38 15.02
CA GLY A 437 -18.88 19.16 16.14
C GLY A 437 -17.80 20.04 16.77
N PRO A 438 -18.14 20.82 17.82
CA PRO A 438 -17.18 21.74 18.45
C PRO A 438 -15.95 21.06 19.06
N VAL A 439 -16.11 19.83 19.57
CA VAL A 439 -15.07 19.07 20.29
C VAL A 439 -14.76 17.76 19.59
N ALA A 440 -15.74 17.16 18.92
CA ALA A 440 -15.65 15.83 18.33
C ALA A 440 -15.84 15.88 16.81
N GLU A 441 -15.19 14.98 16.13
CA GLU A 441 -15.33 14.78 14.69
C GLU A 441 -15.47 13.30 14.38
N PHE A 442 -16.43 12.96 13.52
CA PHE A 442 -16.63 11.60 13.00
C PHE A 442 -16.43 11.60 11.49
N ARG A 443 -15.74 10.57 11.00
CA ARG A 443 -15.53 10.32 9.58
C ARG A 443 -15.84 8.86 9.24
N TYR A 444 -16.36 8.68 8.06
CA TYR A 444 -16.51 7.38 7.43
C TYR A 444 -15.97 7.44 6.01
N THR A 445 -15.19 6.45 5.62
CA THR A 445 -14.71 6.31 4.25
C THR A 445 -14.94 4.89 3.76
N LEU A 446 -15.52 4.80 2.59
CA LEU A 446 -15.65 3.58 1.80
C LEU A 446 -14.71 3.67 0.61
N SER A 447 -13.89 2.65 0.39
CA SER A 447 -13.11 2.50 -0.83
C SER A 447 -13.27 1.09 -1.42
N LEU A 448 -13.27 1.04 -2.74
CA LEU A 448 -13.41 -0.18 -3.49
C LEU A 448 -12.25 -0.27 -4.48
N THR A 449 -11.23 -1.08 -4.17
CA THR A 449 -10.13 -1.32 -5.10
C THR A 449 -10.49 -2.47 -6.02
N CYS A 450 -10.46 -2.21 -7.32
CA CYS A 450 -10.63 -3.21 -8.37
C CYS A 450 -9.35 -3.26 -9.19
N GLY A 451 -8.89 -4.45 -9.56
CA GLY A 451 -7.67 -4.61 -10.34
C GLY A 451 -7.77 -5.71 -11.38
N GLY A 452 -7.02 -5.58 -12.44
CA GLY A 452 -6.90 -6.57 -13.49
C GLY A 452 -5.76 -6.27 -14.45
N GLY A 453 -5.22 -7.28 -15.11
CA GLY A 453 -4.12 -7.16 -16.06
C GLY A 453 -4.05 -8.34 -17.03
N GLY A 454 -3.19 -8.22 -18.07
CA GLY A 454 -3.09 -9.13 -19.19
C GLY A 454 -3.71 -8.55 -20.45
N GLU A 455 -4.12 -9.35 -21.42
CA GLU A 455 -4.61 -8.91 -22.74
C GLU A 455 -5.89 -8.04 -22.73
N CYS A 456 -6.42 -7.70 -21.56
CA CYS A 456 -7.67 -6.94 -21.40
C CYS A 456 -7.48 -5.43 -21.14
N LEU A 457 -6.48 -4.79 -21.70
CA LEU A 457 -6.25 -3.33 -21.55
C LEU A 457 -7.34 -2.43 -22.17
N GLY A 458 -8.34 -3.00 -22.81
CA GLY A 458 -9.47 -2.27 -23.43
C GLY A 458 -10.85 -2.53 -22.82
N CYS A 459 -10.99 -3.39 -21.83
CA CYS A 459 -12.27 -3.80 -21.30
C CYS A 459 -12.40 -3.54 -19.81
N PRO A 460 -12.96 -2.42 -19.36
CA PRO A 460 -13.15 -2.14 -17.94
C PRO A 460 -14.10 -3.11 -17.22
N PHE A 461 -14.83 -3.97 -17.94
CA PHE A 461 -15.93 -4.78 -17.38
C PHE A 461 -16.03 -6.25 -17.82
N ALA A 462 -15.09 -6.78 -18.59
CA ALA A 462 -15.15 -8.16 -19.04
C ALA A 462 -13.77 -8.82 -19.13
N CYS A 463 -13.43 -9.66 -18.19
CA CYS A 463 -12.30 -10.60 -18.25
C CYS A 463 -12.83 -12.02 -18.31
N GLY A 464 -12.49 -12.76 -19.38
CA GLY A 464 -12.96 -14.12 -19.64
C GLY A 464 -12.35 -15.22 -18.74
N ASP A 465 -12.94 -16.40 -18.81
CA ASP A 465 -12.85 -17.53 -17.86
C ASP A 465 -11.68 -18.50 -18.07
N ASP A 466 -10.41 -18.10 -18.00
CA ASP A 466 -9.32 -19.06 -17.99
C ASP A 466 -8.41 -18.94 -16.76
N VAL A 467 -8.34 -20.03 -15.99
CA VAL A 467 -7.60 -20.11 -14.73
C VAL A 467 -6.17 -20.57 -15.01
N SER A 468 -5.21 -19.68 -14.93
CA SER A 468 -3.81 -20.03 -14.67
C SER A 468 -3.39 -19.38 -13.34
N ILE A 469 -3.15 -20.19 -12.33
CA ILE A 469 -2.67 -19.74 -11.03
C ILE A 469 -1.16 -19.60 -11.17
N ALA A 470 -0.67 -18.36 -11.36
CA ALA A 470 0.71 -18.05 -11.13
C ALA A 470 0.88 -17.64 -9.66
N PRO A 471 1.95 -18.06 -8.97
CA PRO A 471 2.20 -17.62 -7.61
C PRO A 471 2.39 -16.11 -7.58
N PRO A 472 1.82 -15.44 -6.58
CA PRO A 472 1.98 -14.01 -6.40
C PRO A 472 3.41 -13.64 -6.04
N PRO A 473 3.88 -12.43 -6.39
CA PRO A 473 5.12 -11.90 -5.82
C PRO A 473 4.98 -11.73 -4.31
N ALA A 474 6.10 -11.91 -3.63
CA ALA A 474 6.17 -11.90 -2.18
C ALA A 474 5.74 -10.54 -1.59
N PRO A 475 4.91 -10.53 -0.55
CA PRO A 475 4.69 -9.34 0.27
C PRO A 475 5.98 -8.91 0.97
N GLY A 476 6.02 -7.71 1.49
CA GLY A 476 7.14 -7.22 2.32
C GLY A 476 8.30 -6.54 1.59
N GLY A 477 8.25 -6.38 0.27
CA GLY A 477 9.29 -5.66 -0.50
C GLY A 477 10.35 -6.56 -1.13
N VAL A 478 10.29 -7.87 -0.94
CA VAL A 478 11.11 -8.84 -1.69
C VAL A 478 10.48 -9.03 -3.08
N ILE A 479 11.30 -8.91 -4.11
CA ILE A 479 10.89 -9.10 -5.49
C ILE A 479 11.36 -10.46 -5.95
N ALA A 480 10.45 -11.43 -6.01
CA ALA A 480 10.71 -12.76 -6.54
C ALA A 480 10.33 -12.86 -8.01
N ALA A 481 11.15 -13.55 -8.82
CA ALA A 481 10.84 -13.80 -10.21
C ALA A 481 9.70 -14.83 -10.34
N PRO A 482 8.60 -14.50 -11.06
CA PRO A 482 7.55 -15.47 -11.32
C PRO A 482 8.05 -16.55 -12.27
N THR A 483 7.54 -17.77 -12.10
CA THR A 483 7.92 -18.93 -12.94
C THR A 483 7.26 -18.88 -14.32
N ALA A 484 6.14 -18.18 -14.47
CA ALA A 484 5.36 -18.04 -15.69
C ALA A 484 4.74 -16.66 -15.80
N ALA A 485 4.09 -16.36 -16.94
CA ALA A 485 3.33 -15.14 -17.15
C ALA A 485 2.24 -15.00 -16.09
N LEU A 486 2.13 -13.80 -15.51
CA LEU A 486 1.11 -13.48 -14.51
C LEU A 486 -0.18 -13.11 -15.23
N ARG A 487 -1.28 -13.74 -14.82
CA ARG A 487 -2.63 -13.37 -15.28
C ARG A 487 -3.43 -12.91 -14.08
N PHE A 488 -3.73 -11.61 -14.04
CA PHE A 488 -4.57 -11.03 -13.00
C PHE A 488 -6.01 -10.99 -13.49
N ARG A 489 -6.90 -11.68 -12.79
CA ARG A 489 -8.35 -11.53 -12.97
C ARG A 489 -8.88 -10.49 -11.99
N GLY A 490 -9.98 -9.83 -12.37
CA GLY A 490 -10.59 -8.76 -11.62
C GLY A 490 -10.79 -9.08 -10.14
N GLY A 491 -9.86 -8.66 -9.27
CA GLY A 491 -9.99 -8.73 -7.83
C GLY A 491 -10.62 -7.48 -7.28
N ARG A 492 -11.30 -7.65 -6.15
CA ARG A 492 -11.92 -6.55 -5.46
C ARG A 492 -11.54 -6.57 -3.98
N VAL A 493 -11.08 -5.43 -3.48
CA VAL A 493 -10.89 -5.19 -2.06
C VAL A 493 -11.84 -4.08 -1.62
N THR A 494 -12.76 -4.42 -0.73
CA THR A 494 -13.66 -3.43 -0.11
C THR A 494 -13.08 -3.01 1.22
N THR A 495 -13.00 -1.70 1.45
CA THR A 495 -12.40 -1.12 2.64
C THR A 495 -13.37 -0.16 3.31
N HIS A 496 -13.59 -0.32 4.60
CA HIS A 496 -14.37 0.57 5.45
C HIS A 496 -13.45 1.17 6.51
N ARG A 497 -13.41 2.49 6.59
CA ARG A 497 -12.70 3.23 7.64
C ARG A 497 -13.68 4.08 8.40
N LEU A 498 -13.63 3.97 9.70
CA LEU A 498 -14.31 4.85 10.63
C LEU A 498 -13.22 5.63 11.37
N ALA A 499 -13.42 6.89 11.63
CA ALA A 499 -12.53 7.65 12.50
C ALA A 499 -13.36 8.55 13.42
N PHE A 500 -13.05 8.47 14.69
CA PHE A 500 -13.60 9.33 15.71
C PHE A 500 -12.45 10.10 16.36
N SER A 501 -12.52 11.41 16.33
CA SER A 501 -11.46 12.27 16.85
C SER A 501 -12.01 13.25 17.87
N LEU A 502 -11.30 13.43 18.98
CA LEU A 502 -11.59 14.38 20.04
C LEU A 502 -10.48 15.43 20.12
N ARG A 503 -10.86 16.70 20.13
CA ARG A 503 -9.94 17.81 20.39
C ARG A 503 -9.82 17.97 21.90
N ILE A 504 -8.60 17.84 22.42
CA ILE A 504 -8.27 18.02 23.82
C ILE A 504 -7.70 19.43 23.96
N ARG A 505 -8.27 20.24 24.86
CA ARG A 505 -7.83 21.61 25.16
C ARG A 505 -6.70 21.63 26.18
#